data_f3e4f8c2fbf0c1e7cd406bad85e1065d
#
_entry.id   f3e4f8c2fbf0c1e7cd406bad85e1065d
#
_cell.length_a   1.000
_cell.length_b   1.000
_cell.length_c   1.000
_cell.angle_alpha   90.00
_cell.angle_beta   90.00
_cell.angle_gamma   90.00
#
_symmetry.space_group_name_H-M   'P 1'
#
loop_
_entity.id
_entity.type
_entity.pdbx_description
1 polymer ?
#
loop_
_entity_poly.entity_id
_entity_poly.type
_entity_poly.pdbx_seq_one_letter_code
_entity_poly.pdbx_strand_id
1 'polypeptide(L)'
;QQDSVDMDNLPNNERIVRLAAERRLDNLTNALTGRLSAFTDMPDQVLHHNKPLLAVLNMIAERHQINNPQRIERMAEVIKVAHHWYQRLATDETGYAAFAARTRQLVVGTLVGIGHGGYQLDKNAFDLVVIDEAARATFSELAIAMQSAKRVLLVGDYNQLAPSYDVAHVRQVARDLGLNEVDVKRTDFERAYVLNDGHMLLKQYRMAPAIGDIISHCFY
;
A
#
# COMPACT_ATOMS: atom_id res chain seq x y z
N GLN A 1 -9.06 25.02 14.24
CA GLN A 1 -9.70 25.54 13.03
C GLN A 1 -9.78 24.37 12.05
N GLN A 2 -10.97 23.77 11.93
CA GLN A 2 -11.27 22.79 10.90
C GLN A 2 -11.43 23.56 9.59
N ASP A 3 -10.49 23.37 8.68
CA ASP A 3 -10.66 23.81 7.30
C ASP A 3 -11.79 22.98 6.69
N SER A 4 -12.97 23.57 6.60
CA SER A 4 -14.09 23.04 5.84
C SER A 4 -13.72 23.10 4.36
N VAL A 5 -13.26 21.99 3.82
CA VAL A 5 -13.03 21.85 2.38
C VAL A 5 -14.36 22.02 1.68
N ASP A 6 -14.45 23.04 0.84
CA ASP A 6 -15.65 23.39 0.08
C ASP A 6 -16.01 22.25 -0.87
N MET A 7 -17.07 21.52 -0.55
CA MET A 7 -17.54 20.32 -1.25
C MET A 7 -17.98 20.59 -2.70
N ASP A 8 -18.27 21.85 -3.04
CA ASP A 8 -18.76 22.23 -4.37
C ASP A 8 -17.62 22.39 -5.40
N ASN A 9 -16.37 22.48 -4.95
CA ASN A 9 -15.18 22.63 -5.80
C ASN A 9 -14.42 21.32 -6.08
N LEU A 10 -14.87 20.18 -5.57
CA LEU A 10 -14.22 18.89 -5.80
C LEU A 10 -14.66 18.25 -7.14
N PRO A 11 -13.75 17.55 -7.85
CA PRO A 11 -14.10 16.74 -9.01
C PRO A 11 -15.17 15.70 -8.65
N ASN A 12 -16.09 15.44 -9.57
CA ASN A 12 -17.25 14.55 -9.34
C ASN A 12 -16.86 13.16 -8.76
N ASN A 13 -15.74 12.60 -9.19
CA ASN A 13 -15.26 11.31 -8.69
C ASN A 13 -14.82 11.36 -7.21
N GLU A 14 -14.13 12.41 -6.82
CA GLU A 14 -13.70 12.60 -5.42
C GLU A 14 -14.88 12.89 -4.50
N ARG A 15 -15.86 13.64 -4.98
CA ARG A 15 -17.11 13.92 -4.26
C ARG A 15 -17.91 12.64 -3.98
N ILE A 16 -18.00 11.73 -4.97
CA ILE A 16 -18.70 10.43 -4.81
C ILE A 16 -17.97 9.54 -3.80
N VAL A 17 -16.63 9.46 -3.87
CA VAL A 17 -15.82 8.65 -2.95
C VAL A 17 -15.95 9.19 -1.53
N ARG A 18 -15.91 10.50 -1.35
CA ARG A 18 -16.03 11.15 -0.04
C ARG A 18 -17.40 10.96 0.59
N LEU A 19 -18.48 11.15 -0.18
CA LEU A 19 -19.85 10.88 0.27
C LEU A 19 -20.05 9.40 0.65
N ALA A 20 -19.46 8.48 -0.08
CA ALA A 20 -19.50 7.06 0.25
C ALA A 20 -18.74 6.75 1.54
N ALA A 21 -17.59 7.39 1.78
CA ALA A 21 -16.80 7.26 2.99
C ALA A 21 -17.53 7.84 4.21
N GLU A 22 -18.14 9.01 4.08
CA GLU A 22 -18.95 9.66 5.13
C GLU A 22 -20.14 8.78 5.52
N ARG A 23 -20.91 8.28 4.55
CA ARG A 23 -22.03 7.34 4.81
C ARG A 23 -21.57 6.06 5.50
N ARG A 24 -20.39 5.56 5.15
CA ARG A 24 -19.82 4.37 5.77
C ARG A 24 -19.39 4.63 7.22
N LEU A 25 -18.84 5.82 7.49
CA LEU A 25 -18.47 6.27 8.82
C LEU A 25 -19.72 6.42 9.70
N ASP A 26 -20.77 7.08 9.19
CA ASP A 26 -22.05 7.23 9.89
C ASP A 26 -22.70 5.88 10.24
N ASN A 27 -22.70 4.95 9.28
CA ASN A 27 -23.22 3.60 9.51
C ASN A 27 -22.41 2.84 10.57
N LEU A 28 -21.08 2.96 10.56
CA LEU A 28 -20.22 2.35 11.58
C LEU A 28 -20.42 3.00 12.95
N THR A 29 -20.52 4.32 13.00
CA THR A 29 -20.78 5.06 14.24
C THR A 29 -22.13 4.67 14.82
N ASN A 30 -23.19 4.62 14.02
CA ASN A 30 -24.52 4.22 14.45
C ASN A 30 -24.54 2.75 14.92
N ALA A 31 -23.84 1.84 14.22
CA ALA A 31 -23.72 0.43 14.62
C ALA A 31 -22.94 0.26 15.92
N LEU A 32 -21.88 1.04 16.14
CA LEU A 32 -21.10 1.04 17.38
C LEU A 32 -21.87 1.65 18.53
N THR A 33 -22.57 2.77 18.31
CA THR A 33 -23.43 3.40 19.31
C THR A 33 -24.58 2.49 19.72
N GLY A 34 -25.24 1.82 18.75
CA GLY A 34 -26.26 0.84 19.02
C GLY A 34 -25.77 -0.38 19.80
N ARG A 35 -24.54 -0.86 19.53
CA ARG A 35 -23.92 -1.95 20.30
C ARG A 35 -23.51 -1.51 21.70
N LEU A 36 -22.97 -0.32 21.85
CA LEU A 36 -22.58 0.25 23.15
C LEU A 36 -23.82 0.54 24.00
N SER A 37 -24.90 1.07 23.44
CA SER A 37 -26.16 1.30 24.16
C SER A 37 -26.80 0.00 24.62
N ALA A 38 -26.79 -1.07 23.81
CA ALA A 38 -27.25 -2.40 24.20
C ALA A 38 -26.42 -3.02 25.34
N PHE A 39 -25.12 -2.69 25.43
CA PHE A 39 -24.26 -3.17 26.52
C PHE A 39 -24.34 -2.35 27.80
N THR A 40 -24.67 -1.08 27.69
CA THR A 40 -24.57 -0.14 28.82
C THR A 40 -25.91 0.34 29.34
N ASP A 41 -27.03 0.17 28.63
CA ASP A 41 -28.32 0.85 28.90
C ASP A 41 -28.10 2.34 29.26
N MET A 42 -27.03 2.93 28.82
CA MET A 42 -26.68 4.31 29.12
C MET A 42 -27.35 5.24 28.14
N PRO A 43 -28.00 6.32 28.61
CA PRO A 43 -28.51 7.35 27.73
C PRO A 43 -27.36 7.96 26.91
N ASP A 44 -27.59 8.22 25.62
CA ASP A 44 -26.62 8.81 24.68
C ASP A 44 -25.91 10.07 25.21
N GLN A 45 -26.54 10.79 26.11
CA GLN A 45 -26.00 11.98 26.76
C GLN A 45 -24.75 11.74 27.63
N VAL A 46 -24.47 10.52 28.08
CA VAL A 46 -23.31 10.22 28.93
C VAL A 46 -22.06 10.01 28.11
N LEU A 47 -22.17 9.55 26.86
CA LEU A 47 -21.05 9.37 25.95
C LEU A 47 -20.55 10.69 25.35
N HIS A 48 -21.39 11.71 25.31
CA HIS A 48 -21.07 13.02 24.74
C HIS A 48 -20.66 14.09 25.74
N HIS A 49 -20.65 13.81 27.05
CA HIS A 49 -20.22 14.76 28.07
C HIS A 49 -18.75 14.55 28.44
N ASN A 50 -18.01 15.65 28.60
CA ASN A 50 -16.60 15.76 29.02
C ASN A 50 -16.29 15.16 30.42
N LYS A 51 -16.88 14.03 30.76
CA LYS A 51 -16.50 13.31 31.98
C LYS A 51 -15.17 12.61 31.78
N PRO A 52 -14.23 12.70 32.73
CA PRO A 52 -12.98 11.97 32.65
C PRO A 52 -13.26 10.48 32.42
N LEU A 53 -12.57 9.87 31.48
CA LEU A 53 -12.72 8.45 31.10
C LEU A 53 -12.78 7.52 32.31
N LEU A 54 -11.95 7.76 33.34
CA LEU A 54 -11.95 7.00 34.60
C LEU A 54 -13.29 7.07 35.34
N ALA A 55 -13.96 8.21 35.36
CA ALA A 55 -15.26 8.34 36.02
C ALA A 55 -16.33 7.50 35.31
N VAL A 56 -16.32 7.48 33.96
CA VAL A 56 -17.25 6.65 33.18
C VAL A 56 -16.93 5.17 33.38
N LEU A 57 -15.68 4.78 33.39
CA LEU A 57 -15.27 3.39 33.62
C LEU A 57 -15.61 2.91 35.04
N ASN A 58 -15.46 3.75 36.05
CA ASN A 58 -15.87 3.41 37.42
C ASN A 58 -17.39 3.19 37.53
N MET A 59 -18.19 4.04 36.89
CA MET A 59 -19.65 3.86 36.85
C MET A 59 -20.04 2.53 36.18
N ILE A 60 -19.36 2.18 35.07
CA ILE A 60 -19.58 0.91 34.37
C ILE A 60 -19.14 -0.27 35.26
N ALA A 61 -17.99 -0.15 35.91
CA ALA A 61 -17.44 -1.17 36.78
C ALA A 61 -18.34 -1.46 37.99
N GLU A 62 -18.88 -0.42 38.65
CA GLU A 62 -19.85 -0.54 39.74
C GLU A 62 -21.09 -1.27 39.28
N ARG A 63 -21.63 -0.91 38.11
CA ARG A 63 -22.82 -1.56 37.56
C ARG A 63 -22.63 -3.04 37.27
N HIS A 64 -21.43 -3.43 36.82
CA HIS A 64 -21.09 -4.81 36.50
C HIS A 64 -20.37 -5.54 37.63
N GLN A 65 -20.35 -4.97 38.85
CA GLN A 65 -19.70 -5.54 40.05
C GLN A 65 -18.21 -5.88 39.85
N ILE A 66 -17.52 -5.07 39.03
CA ILE A 66 -16.08 -5.21 38.80
C ILE A 66 -15.33 -4.40 39.86
N ASN A 67 -14.92 -5.04 40.93
CA ASN A 67 -14.30 -4.38 42.10
C ASN A 67 -12.77 -4.34 42.06
N ASN A 68 -12.14 -4.38 40.90
CA ASN A 68 -10.68 -4.37 40.79
C ASN A 68 -10.17 -3.03 40.18
N PRO A 69 -9.65 -2.09 41.03
CA PRO A 69 -9.19 -0.79 40.54
C PRO A 69 -8.08 -0.88 39.49
N GLN A 70 -7.15 -1.82 39.64
CA GLN A 70 -6.02 -1.99 38.74
C GLN A 70 -6.51 -2.42 37.33
N ARG A 71 -7.57 -3.21 37.25
CA ARG A 71 -8.21 -3.58 35.98
C ARG A 71 -8.85 -2.38 35.30
N ILE A 72 -9.48 -1.50 36.07
CA ILE A 72 -10.16 -0.30 35.55
C ILE A 72 -9.13 0.69 35.02
N GLU A 73 -8.02 0.91 35.74
CA GLU A 73 -6.92 1.75 35.29
C GLU A 73 -6.29 1.22 34.00
N ARG A 74 -5.99 -0.08 33.96
CA ARG A 74 -5.43 -0.71 32.76
C ARG A 74 -6.37 -0.62 31.55
N MET A 75 -7.68 -0.73 31.77
CA MET A 75 -8.67 -0.55 30.72
C MET A 75 -8.73 0.91 30.25
N ALA A 76 -8.62 1.88 31.15
CA ALA A 76 -8.51 3.29 30.81
C ALA A 76 -7.29 3.60 29.93
N GLU A 77 -6.13 3.01 30.24
CA GLU A 77 -4.92 3.15 29.42
C GLU A 77 -5.09 2.54 28.02
N VAL A 78 -5.64 1.33 27.94
CA VAL A 78 -5.92 0.69 26.64
C VAL A 78 -6.85 1.53 25.79
N ILE A 79 -7.93 2.08 26.40
CA ILE A 79 -8.88 2.95 25.67
C ILE A 79 -8.20 4.26 25.22
N LYS A 80 -7.37 4.88 26.06
CA LYS A 80 -6.60 6.08 25.65
C LYS A 80 -5.68 5.80 24.49
N VAL A 81 -4.95 4.69 24.52
CA VAL A 81 -4.08 4.27 23.42
C VAL A 81 -4.90 4.00 22.16
N ALA A 82 -6.01 3.26 22.26
CA ALA A 82 -6.89 2.98 21.14
C ALA A 82 -7.49 4.27 20.55
N HIS A 83 -7.92 5.20 21.40
CA HIS A 83 -8.44 6.51 20.96
C HIS A 83 -7.37 7.35 20.25
N HIS A 84 -6.16 7.41 20.79
CA HIS A 84 -5.04 8.10 20.16
C HIS A 84 -4.69 7.51 18.79
N TRP A 85 -4.69 6.18 18.67
CA TRP A 85 -4.51 5.50 17.39
C TRP A 85 -5.66 5.83 16.42
N TYR A 86 -6.89 5.77 16.91
CA TYR A 86 -8.08 6.10 16.10
C TYR A 86 -8.01 7.53 15.56
N GLN A 87 -7.67 8.51 16.42
CA GLN A 87 -7.52 9.89 15.97
C GLN A 87 -6.43 10.05 14.92
N ARG A 88 -5.27 9.41 15.12
CA ARG A 88 -4.21 9.44 14.12
C ARG A 88 -4.60 8.79 12.79
N LEU A 89 -5.30 7.67 12.83
CA LEU A 89 -5.79 6.98 11.65
C LEU A 89 -6.90 7.76 10.93
N ALA A 90 -7.71 8.50 11.66
CA ALA A 90 -8.80 9.31 11.09
C ALA A 90 -8.32 10.64 10.47
N THR A 91 -7.20 11.18 10.97
CA THR A 91 -6.67 12.47 10.51
C THR A 91 -5.56 12.36 9.46
N ASP A 92 -4.97 11.19 9.31
CA ASP A 92 -3.85 10.95 8.41
C ASP A 92 -4.09 9.70 7.55
N GLU A 93 -4.71 9.89 6.37
CA GLU A 93 -4.92 8.81 5.38
C GLU A 93 -3.59 8.17 4.97
N THR A 94 -2.52 8.95 4.91
CA THR A 94 -1.16 8.45 4.59
C THR A 94 -0.60 7.61 5.74
N GLY A 95 -0.91 7.95 6.98
CA GLY A 95 -0.49 7.19 8.16
C GLY A 95 -1.07 5.78 8.23
N TYR A 96 -2.34 5.62 7.84
CA TYR A 96 -2.97 4.29 7.80
C TYR A 96 -2.39 3.41 6.70
N ALA A 97 -2.19 3.94 5.51
CA ALA A 97 -1.62 3.21 4.39
C ALA A 97 -0.17 2.76 4.70
N ALA A 98 0.65 3.64 5.27
CA ALA A 98 1.99 3.32 5.71
C ALA A 98 2.00 2.28 6.84
N PHE A 99 1.11 2.39 7.83
CA PHE A 99 0.96 1.40 8.90
C PHE A 99 0.52 0.05 8.35
N ALA A 100 -0.50 0.02 7.47
CA ALA A 100 -0.97 -1.22 6.85
C ALA A 100 0.16 -1.90 6.06
N ALA A 101 0.91 -1.16 5.26
CA ALA A 101 2.03 -1.67 4.50
C ALA A 101 3.15 -2.24 5.39
N ARG A 102 3.47 -1.57 6.51
CA ARG A 102 4.51 -1.99 7.47
C ARG A 102 4.16 -3.24 8.26
N THR A 103 2.88 -3.50 8.48
CA THR A 103 2.41 -4.63 9.30
C THR A 103 2.09 -5.87 8.49
N ARG A 104 2.18 -5.81 7.15
CA ARG A 104 1.89 -6.94 6.26
C ARG A 104 3.15 -7.68 5.86
N GLN A 105 3.04 -9.00 5.81
CA GLN A 105 4.12 -9.86 5.32
C GLN A 105 4.24 -9.83 3.79
N LEU A 106 3.14 -9.49 3.09
CA LEU A 106 3.08 -9.37 1.65
C LEU A 106 2.42 -8.05 1.29
N VAL A 107 3.10 -7.26 0.46
CA VAL A 107 2.59 -6.02 -0.14
C VAL A 107 2.71 -6.15 -1.65
N VAL A 108 1.64 -5.87 -2.38
CA VAL A 108 1.59 -5.97 -3.84
C VAL A 108 1.12 -4.64 -4.42
N GLY A 109 1.74 -4.23 -5.50
CA GLY A 109 1.38 -2.99 -6.18
C GLY A 109 2.14 -2.83 -7.51
N THR A 110 1.84 -1.77 -8.24
CA THR A 110 2.65 -1.37 -9.40
C THR A 110 3.94 -0.69 -8.93
N LEU A 111 4.98 -0.71 -9.75
CA LEU A 111 6.27 -0.07 -9.42
C LEU A 111 6.09 1.41 -9.04
N VAL A 112 5.34 2.16 -9.85
CA VAL A 112 5.04 3.57 -9.56
C VAL A 112 4.14 3.72 -8.33
N GLY A 113 3.14 2.85 -8.17
CA GLY A 113 2.24 2.87 -7.02
C GLY A 113 2.96 2.62 -5.69
N ILE A 114 3.91 1.69 -5.66
CA ILE A 114 4.74 1.41 -4.48
C ILE A 114 5.62 2.62 -4.11
N GLY A 115 6.11 3.37 -5.11
CA GLY A 115 6.91 4.58 -4.91
C GLY A 115 6.14 5.79 -4.39
N HIS A 116 4.82 5.69 -4.26
CA HIS A 116 4.03 6.80 -3.74
C HIS A 116 4.40 7.07 -2.28
N GLY A 117 4.85 8.30 -1.97
CA GLY A 117 5.40 8.68 -0.67
C GLY A 117 4.48 8.43 0.53
N GLY A 118 3.17 8.30 0.30
CA GLY A 118 2.19 7.97 1.33
C GLY A 118 2.37 6.58 1.95
N TYR A 119 2.95 5.62 1.25
CA TYR A 119 3.18 4.27 1.79
C TYR A 119 4.48 4.15 2.58
N GLN A 120 5.44 5.05 2.38
CA GLN A 120 6.76 5.05 3.05
C GLN A 120 7.47 3.69 3.00
N LEU A 121 7.34 2.96 1.90
CA LEU A 121 7.90 1.61 1.73
C LEU A 121 9.42 1.63 1.54
N ASP A 122 9.97 2.74 1.09
CA ASP A 122 11.40 3.00 1.02
C ASP A 122 12.12 2.89 2.37
N LYS A 123 11.39 3.10 3.45
CA LYS A 123 11.89 2.99 4.83
C LYS A 123 11.70 1.60 5.43
N ASN A 124 11.12 0.67 4.69
CA ASN A 124 10.83 -0.68 5.17
C ASN A 124 11.73 -1.69 4.47
N ALA A 125 12.59 -2.33 5.24
CA ALA A 125 13.42 -3.40 4.72
C ALA A 125 12.59 -4.69 4.63
N PHE A 126 12.01 -4.96 3.46
CA PHE A 126 11.53 -6.29 3.14
C PHE A 126 12.71 -7.24 2.93
N ASP A 127 12.51 -8.52 3.15
CA ASP A 127 13.56 -9.49 2.89
C ASP A 127 13.75 -9.74 1.40
N LEU A 128 12.68 -9.63 0.62
CA LEU A 128 12.66 -9.89 -0.81
C LEU A 128 11.65 -8.98 -1.51
N VAL A 129 12.02 -8.40 -2.63
CA VAL A 129 11.09 -7.86 -3.62
C VAL A 129 11.12 -8.74 -4.87
N VAL A 130 9.95 -9.06 -5.38
CA VAL A 130 9.79 -9.75 -6.66
C VAL A 130 9.19 -8.77 -7.65
N ILE A 131 9.87 -8.52 -8.75
CA ILE A 131 9.42 -7.64 -9.83
C ILE A 131 9.08 -8.51 -11.04
N ASP A 132 7.80 -8.66 -11.30
CA ASP A 132 7.30 -9.35 -12.48
C ASP A 132 7.26 -8.40 -13.68
N GLU A 133 7.40 -8.95 -14.89
CA GLU A 133 7.52 -8.18 -16.15
C GLU A 133 8.67 -7.14 -16.11
N ALA A 134 9.76 -7.44 -15.42
CA ALA A 134 10.87 -6.52 -15.18
C ALA A 134 11.56 -6.04 -16.48
N ALA A 135 11.49 -6.82 -17.57
CA ALA A 135 12.04 -6.45 -18.87
C ALA A 135 11.30 -5.27 -19.54
N ARG A 136 10.07 -4.96 -19.08
CA ARG A 136 9.26 -3.84 -19.60
C ARG A 136 9.39 -2.57 -18.77
N ALA A 137 10.07 -2.63 -17.64
CA ALA A 137 10.26 -1.50 -16.74
C ALA A 137 11.56 -0.74 -17.08
N THR A 138 11.53 0.56 -16.91
CA THR A 138 12.73 1.41 -16.96
C THR A 138 13.53 1.25 -15.67
N PHE A 139 14.82 1.60 -15.71
CA PHE A 139 15.68 1.58 -14.51
C PHE A 139 15.07 2.37 -13.34
N SER A 140 14.52 3.54 -13.62
CA SER A 140 13.91 4.39 -12.59
C SER A 140 12.76 3.69 -11.87
N GLU A 141 11.91 2.98 -12.62
CA GLU A 141 10.80 2.22 -12.06
C GLU A 141 11.28 1.02 -11.24
N LEU A 142 12.29 0.29 -11.74
CA LEU A 142 12.91 -0.81 -11.00
C LEU A 142 13.54 -0.32 -9.69
N ALA A 143 14.27 0.80 -9.74
CA ALA A 143 14.94 1.37 -8.58
C ALA A 143 13.98 1.74 -7.45
N ILE A 144 12.75 2.19 -7.77
CA ILE A 144 11.72 2.49 -6.78
C ILE A 144 11.42 1.25 -5.92
N ALA A 145 11.17 0.10 -6.55
CA ALA A 145 10.87 -1.12 -5.81
C ALA A 145 12.11 -1.72 -5.12
N MET A 146 13.28 -1.62 -5.76
CA MET A 146 14.54 -2.18 -5.25
C MET A 146 14.97 -1.56 -3.91
N GLN A 147 14.63 -0.29 -3.66
CA GLN A 147 14.94 0.41 -2.40
C GLN A 147 14.25 -0.21 -1.18
N SER A 148 13.15 -0.93 -1.39
CA SER A 148 12.32 -1.46 -0.29
C SER A 148 12.80 -2.80 0.25
N ALA A 149 13.79 -3.47 -0.35
CA ALA A 149 14.17 -4.82 0.02
C ALA A 149 15.68 -5.08 -0.02
N LYS A 150 16.11 -6.07 0.77
CA LYS A 150 17.51 -6.52 0.83
C LYS A 150 17.91 -7.38 -0.37
N ARG A 151 16.96 -8.10 -0.94
CA ARG A 151 17.16 -9.00 -2.09
C ARG A 151 16.10 -8.69 -3.14
N VAL A 152 16.50 -8.84 -4.39
CA VAL A 152 15.64 -8.57 -5.53
C VAL A 152 15.60 -9.81 -6.41
N LEU A 153 14.38 -10.22 -6.79
CA LEU A 153 14.15 -11.20 -7.83
C LEU A 153 13.48 -10.50 -9.01
N LEU A 154 14.16 -10.46 -10.13
CA LEU A 154 13.62 -9.96 -11.39
C LEU A 154 13.05 -11.13 -12.19
N VAL A 155 11.80 -11.03 -12.59
CA VAL A 155 11.12 -11.99 -13.46
C VAL A 155 10.69 -11.25 -14.71
N GLY A 156 10.96 -11.79 -15.88
CA GLY A 156 10.64 -11.11 -17.13
C GLY A 156 11.15 -11.86 -18.35
N ASP A 157 10.95 -11.25 -19.50
CA ASP A 157 11.35 -11.79 -20.79
C ASP A 157 11.86 -10.67 -21.70
N TYR A 158 13.17 -10.63 -21.90
CA TYR A 158 13.81 -9.58 -22.71
C TYR A 158 13.61 -9.77 -24.24
N ASN A 159 13.08 -10.92 -24.67
CA ASN A 159 12.69 -11.13 -26.08
C ASN A 159 11.29 -10.58 -26.39
N GLN A 160 10.53 -10.14 -25.36
CA GLN A 160 9.27 -9.45 -25.51
C GLN A 160 9.46 -7.93 -25.66
N LEU A 161 8.36 -7.16 -25.61
CA LEU A 161 8.40 -5.71 -25.78
C LEU A 161 9.24 -5.04 -24.68
N ALA A 162 10.28 -4.35 -25.09
CA ALA A 162 11.07 -3.47 -24.23
C ALA A 162 10.29 -2.22 -23.80
N PRO A 163 10.76 -1.46 -22.79
CA PRO A 163 10.24 -0.14 -22.49
C PRO A 163 10.23 0.76 -23.73
N SER A 164 9.22 1.62 -23.85
CA SER A 164 9.15 2.58 -24.93
C SER A 164 10.10 3.74 -24.67
N TYR A 165 11.05 3.94 -25.57
CA TYR A 165 11.99 5.06 -25.53
C TYR A 165 11.75 6.02 -26.69
N ASP A 166 11.94 7.31 -26.44
CA ASP A 166 11.98 8.30 -27.50
C ASP A 166 13.21 8.09 -28.36
N VAL A 167 12.99 7.91 -29.67
CA VAL A 167 14.05 7.61 -30.64
C VAL A 167 15.07 8.73 -30.75
N ALA A 168 14.63 10.00 -30.65
CA ALA A 168 15.53 11.15 -30.70
C ALA A 168 16.43 11.19 -29.47
N HIS A 169 15.88 10.89 -28.31
CA HIS A 169 16.63 10.82 -27.05
C HIS A 169 17.64 9.67 -27.06
N VAL A 170 17.26 8.48 -27.53
CA VAL A 170 18.20 7.35 -27.68
C VAL A 170 19.37 7.71 -28.58
N ARG A 171 19.13 8.36 -29.72
CA ARG A 171 20.17 8.79 -30.63
C ARG A 171 21.10 9.85 -30.01
N GLN A 172 20.53 10.73 -29.20
CA GLN A 172 21.32 11.74 -28.51
C GLN A 172 22.25 11.07 -27.49
N VAL A 173 21.73 10.19 -26.63
CA VAL A 173 22.49 9.45 -25.62
C VAL A 173 23.59 8.59 -26.28
N ALA A 174 23.25 7.89 -27.38
CA ALA A 174 24.21 7.09 -28.13
C ALA A 174 25.41 7.92 -28.61
N ARG A 175 25.15 9.11 -29.18
CA ARG A 175 26.18 10.04 -29.61
C ARG A 175 27.03 10.57 -28.45
N ASP A 176 26.40 11.01 -27.39
CA ASP A 176 27.04 11.62 -26.23
C ASP A 176 27.96 10.64 -25.48
N LEU A 177 27.58 9.36 -25.46
CA LEU A 177 28.35 8.30 -24.81
C LEU A 177 29.25 7.50 -25.75
N GLY A 178 29.22 7.74 -27.06
CA GLY A 178 29.97 6.96 -28.05
C GLY A 178 29.53 5.50 -28.13
N LEU A 179 28.24 5.21 -27.82
CA LEU A 179 27.66 3.88 -27.89
C LEU A 179 26.79 3.70 -29.15
N ASN A 180 26.48 2.44 -29.49
CA ASN A 180 25.49 2.19 -30.52
C ASN A 180 24.06 2.26 -29.93
N GLU A 181 23.06 2.52 -30.78
CA GLU A 181 21.67 2.65 -30.35
C GLU A 181 21.12 1.34 -29.74
N VAL A 182 21.64 0.18 -30.14
CA VAL A 182 21.23 -1.13 -29.60
C VAL A 182 21.64 -1.27 -28.14
N ASP A 183 22.89 -0.88 -27.83
CA ASP A 183 23.37 -0.94 -26.44
C ASP A 183 22.66 0.04 -25.53
N VAL A 184 22.26 1.20 -26.05
CA VAL A 184 21.45 2.17 -25.27
C VAL A 184 20.06 1.64 -25.00
N LYS A 185 19.45 0.90 -25.94
CA LYS A 185 18.12 0.30 -25.80
C LYS A 185 18.09 -0.97 -24.97
N ARG A 186 19.25 -1.56 -24.71
CA ARG A 186 19.36 -2.79 -23.93
C ARG A 186 18.76 -2.59 -22.54
N THR A 187 17.81 -3.44 -22.17
CA THR A 187 17.11 -3.31 -20.89
C THR A 187 18.00 -3.64 -19.71
N ASP A 188 17.75 -3.03 -18.57
CA ASP A 188 18.51 -3.32 -17.35
C ASP A 188 18.23 -4.75 -16.85
N PHE A 189 17.04 -5.29 -17.13
CA PHE A 189 16.72 -6.70 -16.89
C PHE A 189 17.65 -7.62 -17.68
N GLU A 190 17.85 -7.39 -18.99
CA GLU A 190 18.76 -8.19 -19.83
C GLU A 190 20.19 -8.10 -19.33
N ARG A 191 20.65 -6.90 -18.95
CA ARG A 191 21.99 -6.70 -18.37
C ARG A 191 22.14 -7.50 -17.07
N ALA A 192 21.14 -7.41 -16.19
CA ALA A 192 21.12 -8.16 -14.93
C ALA A 192 21.13 -9.68 -15.17
N TYR A 193 20.35 -10.14 -16.15
CA TYR A 193 20.29 -11.55 -16.53
C TYR A 193 21.66 -12.10 -16.95
N VAL A 194 22.35 -11.38 -17.83
CA VAL A 194 23.68 -11.78 -18.32
C VAL A 194 24.72 -11.76 -17.21
N LEU A 195 24.69 -10.72 -16.35
CA LEU A 195 25.70 -10.55 -15.30
C LEU A 195 25.54 -11.52 -14.12
N ASN A 196 24.33 -12.00 -13.87
CA ASN A 196 24.02 -12.85 -12.71
C ASN A 196 23.72 -14.32 -13.08
N ASP A 197 24.06 -14.73 -14.30
CA ASP A 197 23.80 -16.10 -14.79
C ASP A 197 22.31 -16.47 -14.60
N GLY A 198 21.45 -15.67 -15.20
CA GLY A 198 20.00 -15.80 -15.04
C GLY A 198 19.45 -17.15 -15.50
N HIS A 199 18.41 -17.62 -14.87
CA HIS A 199 17.74 -18.87 -15.21
C HIS A 199 16.59 -18.65 -16.19
N MET A 200 16.57 -19.45 -17.28
CA MET A 200 15.46 -19.49 -18.23
C MET A 200 14.48 -20.61 -17.87
N LEU A 201 13.18 -20.29 -17.83
CA LEU A 201 12.12 -21.27 -17.68
C LEU A 201 11.82 -21.92 -19.04
N LEU A 202 12.14 -23.20 -19.18
CA LEU A 202 12.06 -23.94 -20.46
C LEU A 202 10.69 -24.57 -20.72
N LYS A 203 9.79 -24.59 -19.76
CA LYS A 203 8.45 -25.20 -19.88
C LYS A 203 7.37 -24.16 -19.73
N GLN A 204 6.48 -24.09 -20.69
CA GLN A 204 5.29 -23.26 -20.65
C GLN A 204 4.04 -24.11 -20.39
N TYR A 205 3.07 -23.52 -19.65
CA TYR A 205 1.78 -24.13 -19.32
C TYR A 205 0.59 -23.22 -19.66
N ARG A 206 0.85 -22.15 -20.40
CA ARG A 206 -0.14 -21.12 -20.74
C ARG A 206 -0.89 -21.44 -22.05
N MET A 207 -0.16 -21.92 -23.05
CA MET A 207 -0.67 -22.07 -24.43
C MET A 207 -0.84 -23.53 -24.78
N ALA A 208 -1.75 -23.82 -25.73
CA ALA A 208 -1.81 -25.13 -26.35
C ALA A 208 -0.44 -25.50 -26.98
N PRO A 209 -0.03 -26.79 -26.95
CA PRO A 209 1.31 -27.20 -27.39
C PRO A 209 1.68 -26.68 -28.78
N ALA A 210 0.82 -26.81 -29.78
CA ALA A 210 1.09 -26.37 -31.14
C ALA A 210 1.37 -24.85 -31.25
N ILE A 211 0.70 -24.02 -30.45
CA ILE A 211 0.95 -22.58 -30.40
C ILE A 211 2.28 -22.31 -29.71
N GLY A 212 2.55 -23.01 -28.61
CA GLY A 212 3.80 -22.91 -27.88
C GLY A 212 5.01 -23.28 -28.75
N ASP A 213 4.90 -24.33 -29.57
CA ASP A 213 5.95 -24.79 -30.48
C ASP A 213 6.27 -23.73 -31.56
N ILE A 214 5.24 -23.11 -32.14
CA ILE A 214 5.43 -22.04 -33.13
C ILE A 214 6.17 -20.85 -32.49
N ILE A 215 5.73 -20.38 -31.32
CA ILE A 215 6.34 -19.24 -30.65
C ILE A 215 7.78 -19.59 -30.22
N SER A 216 8.00 -20.78 -29.70
CA SER A 216 9.33 -21.24 -29.30
C SER A 216 10.29 -21.26 -30.49
N HIS A 217 9.83 -21.77 -31.63
CA HIS A 217 10.64 -21.83 -32.87
C HIS A 217 10.94 -20.45 -33.47
N CYS A 218 9.99 -19.51 -33.35
CA CYS A 218 10.16 -18.19 -33.96
C CYS A 218 10.98 -17.21 -33.10
N PHE A 219 10.93 -17.33 -31.77
CA PHE A 219 11.44 -16.30 -30.87
C PHE A 219 12.45 -16.80 -29.84
N TYR A 220 12.51 -18.11 -29.60
CA TYR A 220 13.39 -18.74 -28.60
C TYR A 220 14.18 -19.92 -29.20
#